data_697146e0f46ad9ce8b3534101ef1000c
#
_entry.id   697146e0f46ad9ce8b3534101ef1000c
#
_cell.length_a   1.000
_cell.length_b   1.000
_cell.length_c   1.000
_cell.angle_alpha   90.00
_cell.angle_beta   90.00
_cell.angle_gamma   90.00
#
_symmetry.space_group_name_H-M   'P 1'
#
loop_
_entity.id
_entity.type
_entity.pdbx_description
1 polymer ?
#
loop_
_entity_poly.entity_id
_entity_poly.type
_entity_poly.pdbx_seq_one_letter_code
_entity_poly.pdbx_strand_id
1 'polypeptide(L)'
;MAASIVLAFDLYGTLLSTESIAQQLASHFPEKAQSISSLWRRYQLEYTWRLTSMGVYETFSTITRNALRHTVAEHDETLDDDAIATLMKAYDNLSTFPDVKPTLTQLASNPRITPVVFSNGTQNMVSNSVNLSPDLSPHASVFSDIISIQSVRQFKPAPATYFHLAEKVGKSSALEEIWLVSGNPFDIMGARSVGLNAIWVDRAGKGWMDAAVPRLRPTAVVKSLEEVLDVVKDH
;
A
#
# COMPACT_ATOMS: atom_id res chain seq x y z
N MET A 1 2.44 -28.91 -13.28
CA MET A 1 3.13 -27.60 -13.25
C MET A 1 3.19 -27.20 -11.78
N ALA A 2 4.32 -26.75 -11.27
CA ALA A 2 4.38 -26.22 -9.89
C ALA A 2 3.38 -25.07 -9.76
N ALA A 3 2.69 -24.99 -8.62
CA ALA A 3 1.74 -23.91 -8.36
C ALA A 3 2.47 -22.56 -8.43
N SER A 4 1.94 -21.61 -9.19
CA SER A 4 2.50 -20.27 -9.27
C SER A 4 2.11 -19.49 -8.01
N ILE A 5 3.09 -19.07 -7.23
CA ILE A 5 2.90 -18.22 -6.06
C ILE A 5 2.56 -16.81 -6.53
N VAL A 6 1.51 -16.22 -5.95
CA VAL A 6 1.18 -14.81 -6.16
C VAL A 6 1.80 -13.96 -5.05
N LEU A 7 2.62 -12.98 -5.41
CA LEU A 7 3.10 -11.93 -4.51
C LEU A 7 2.29 -10.65 -4.74
N ALA A 8 1.38 -10.35 -3.83
CA ALA A 8 0.54 -9.16 -3.87
C ALA A 8 1.20 -8.04 -3.05
N PHE A 9 1.82 -7.08 -3.73
CA PHE A 9 2.46 -5.95 -3.08
C PHE A 9 1.46 -4.83 -2.79
N ASP A 10 1.32 -4.47 -1.52
CA ASP A 10 0.71 -3.18 -1.18
C ASP A 10 1.56 -2.02 -1.74
N LEU A 11 0.93 -0.88 -2.02
CA LEU A 11 1.58 0.24 -2.70
C LEU A 11 2.05 1.30 -1.69
N TYR A 12 1.11 1.99 -1.05
CA TYR A 12 1.40 3.14 -0.18
C TYR A 12 1.92 2.73 1.20
N GLY A 13 3.17 3.05 1.50
CA GLY A 13 3.88 2.62 2.71
C GLY A 13 4.60 1.28 2.55
N THR A 14 4.54 0.67 1.36
CA THR A 14 5.21 -0.59 1.02
C THR A 14 6.19 -0.42 -0.15
N LEU A 15 5.70 -0.14 -1.34
CA LEU A 15 6.54 0.23 -2.49
C LEU A 15 6.86 1.73 -2.50
N LEU A 16 5.86 2.57 -2.17
CA LEU A 16 5.97 4.03 -2.16
C LEU A 16 6.02 4.58 -0.74
N SER A 17 6.99 5.46 -0.47
CA SER A 17 7.10 6.18 0.78
C SER A 17 6.10 7.32 0.84
N THR A 18 5.08 7.21 1.69
CA THR A 18 4.13 8.30 1.92
C THR A 18 4.75 9.51 2.61
N GLU A 19 5.91 9.34 3.26
CA GLU A 19 6.65 10.44 3.89
C GLU A 19 7.39 11.31 2.86
N SER A 20 7.65 10.79 1.65
CA SER A 20 8.30 11.55 0.58
C SER A 20 7.51 12.80 0.17
N ILE A 21 6.19 12.85 0.41
CA ILE A 21 5.34 14.02 0.16
C ILE A 21 5.75 15.22 1.02
N ALA A 22 6.47 15.00 2.12
CA ALA A 22 6.94 16.09 2.98
C ALA A 22 7.85 17.07 2.22
N GLN A 23 8.58 16.62 1.20
CA GLN A 23 9.40 17.49 0.34
C GLN A 23 8.54 18.52 -0.41
N GLN A 24 7.36 18.10 -0.89
CA GLN A 24 6.41 18.99 -1.56
C GLN A 24 5.70 19.90 -0.58
N LEU A 25 5.36 19.40 0.60
CA LEU A 25 4.75 20.18 1.68
C LEU A 25 5.70 21.24 2.20
N ALA A 26 7.01 21.05 2.16
CA ALA A 26 8.00 21.99 2.62
C ALA A 26 7.98 23.34 1.85
N SER A 27 7.50 23.35 0.60
CA SER A 27 7.30 24.58 -0.17
C SER A 27 6.17 25.45 0.38
N HIS A 28 5.21 24.86 1.12
CA HIS A 28 4.09 25.55 1.75
C HIS A 28 4.31 25.72 3.26
N PHE A 29 4.89 24.72 3.93
CA PHE A 29 5.03 24.61 5.37
C PHE A 29 6.43 24.12 5.77
N PRO A 30 7.51 24.93 5.63
CA PRO A 30 8.88 24.46 5.81
C PRO A 30 9.15 23.77 7.15
N GLU A 31 8.59 24.30 8.25
CA GLU A 31 8.82 23.77 9.60
C GLU A 31 7.81 22.69 10.02
N LYS A 32 6.67 22.61 9.33
CA LYS A 32 5.56 21.69 9.67
C LYS A 32 5.39 20.54 8.66
N ALA A 33 6.17 20.51 7.56
CA ALA A 33 5.99 19.56 6.47
C ALA A 33 5.96 18.09 6.93
N GLN A 34 6.86 17.72 7.82
CA GLN A 34 6.95 16.33 8.32
C GLN A 34 5.77 15.97 9.22
N SER A 35 5.35 16.87 10.12
CA SER A 35 4.19 16.63 10.99
C SER A 35 2.89 16.57 10.19
N ILE A 36 2.73 17.47 9.21
CA ILE A 36 1.59 17.47 8.28
C ILE A 36 1.57 16.17 7.45
N SER A 37 2.70 15.75 6.88
CA SER A 37 2.78 14.49 6.13
C SER A 37 2.34 13.29 6.96
N SER A 38 2.85 13.17 8.18
CA SER A 38 2.54 12.06 9.08
C SER A 38 1.07 12.06 9.51
N LEU A 39 0.53 13.24 9.85
CA LEU A 39 -0.87 13.39 10.25
C LEU A 39 -1.82 13.19 9.07
N TRP A 40 -1.46 13.66 7.87
CA TRP A 40 -2.21 13.43 6.63
C TRP A 40 -2.37 11.93 6.37
N ARG A 41 -1.28 11.16 6.47
CA ARG A 41 -1.34 9.69 6.32
C ARG A 41 -2.22 9.05 7.38
N ARG A 42 -2.14 9.50 8.63
CA ARG A 42 -2.98 8.98 9.73
C ARG A 42 -4.47 9.20 9.45
N TYR A 43 -4.89 10.42 9.08
CA TYR A 43 -6.29 10.72 8.76
C TYR A 43 -6.76 10.01 7.49
N GLN A 44 -5.90 9.88 6.49
CA GLN A 44 -6.21 9.12 5.29
C GLN A 44 -6.60 7.68 5.63
N LEU A 45 -5.82 7.00 6.47
CA LEU A 45 -6.11 5.64 6.92
C LEU A 45 -7.34 5.61 7.83
N GLU A 46 -7.43 6.49 8.81
CA GLU A 46 -8.55 6.57 9.73
C GLU A 46 -9.89 6.77 8.99
N TYR A 47 -9.91 7.63 7.97
CA TYR A 47 -11.11 7.85 7.17
C TYR A 47 -11.50 6.60 6.37
N THR A 48 -10.55 5.84 5.83
CA THR A 48 -10.88 4.58 5.16
C THR A 48 -11.57 3.61 6.10
N TRP A 49 -11.12 3.52 7.35
CA TRP A 49 -11.72 2.63 8.35
C TRP A 49 -13.07 3.13 8.84
N ARG A 50 -13.21 4.43 9.12
CA ARG A 50 -14.49 5.05 9.51
C ARG A 50 -15.55 4.81 8.45
N LEU A 51 -15.25 5.13 7.19
CA LEU A 51 -16.20 5.00 6.10
C LEU A 51 -16.59 3.54 5.87
N THR A 52 -15.64 2.62 5.90
CA THR A 52 -15.92 1.18 5.81
C THR A 52 -16.82 0.71 6.95
N SER A 53 -16.55 1.14 8.19
CA SER A 53 -17.36 0.81 9.37
C SER A 53 -18.78 1.36 9.30
N MET A 54 -18.98 2.54 8.70
CA MET A 54 -20.28 3.16 8.50
C MET A 54 -21.05 2.60 7.29
N GLY A 55 -20.44 1.74 6.47
CA GLY A 55 -21.01 1.29 5.19
C GLY A 55 -21.11 2.40 4.15
N VAL A 56 -20.32 3.46 4.28
CA VAL A 56 -20.24 4.60 3.35
C VAL A 56 -18.99 4.44 2.49
N TYR A 57 -19.08 4.78 1.21
CA TYR A 57 -17.94 4.76 0.32
C TYR A 57 -17.71 6.11 -0.34
N GLU A 58 -16.50 6.60 -0.19
CA GLU A 58 -15.91 7.69 -0.97
C GLU A 58 -14.65 7.18 -1.68
N THR A 59 -14.27 7.79 -2.78
CA THR A 59 -13.04 7.38 -3.48
C THR A 59 -11.80 7.67 -2.63
N PHE A 60 -10.77 6.85 -2.76
CA PHE A 60 -9.51 7.07 -2.04
C PHE A 60 -8.90 8.44 -2.36
N SER A 61 -9.09 8.94 -3.58
CA SER A 61 -8.67 10.30 -3.97
C SER A 61 -9.42 11.38 -3.16
N THR A 62 -10.75 11.24 -3.00
CA THR A 62 -11.56 12.14 -2.17
C THR A 62 -11.11 12.08 -0.71
N ILE A 63 -10.90 10.88 -0.18
CA ILE A 63 -10.41 10.66 1.20
C ILE A 63 -9.06 11.33 1.40
N THR A 64 -8.12 11.13 0.47
CA THR A 64 -6.78 11.71 0.52
C THR A 64 -6.83 13.24 0.57
N ARG A 65 -7.66 13.85 -0.29
CA ARG A 65 -7.88 15.31 -0.30
C ARG A 65 -8.51 15.81 1.00
N ASN A 66 -9.55 15.14 1.49
CA ASN A 66 -10.23 15.57 2.71
C ASN A 66 -9.34 15.41 3.95
N ALA A 67 -8.52 14.35 4.00
CA ALA A 67 -7.52 14.16 5.03
C ALA A 67 -6.45 15.27 5.02
N LEU A 68 -6.01 15.71 3.82
CA LEU A 68 -5.10 16.86 3.71
C LEU A 68 -5.72 18.12 4.28
N ARG A 69 -6.95 18.48 3.88
CA ARG A 69 -7.66 19.67 4.39
C ARG A 69 -7.81 19.63 5.92
N HIS A 70 -8.19 18.47 6.47
CA HIS A 70 -8.31 18.31 7.92
C HIS A 70 -6.96 18.50 8.62
N THR A 71 -5.91 17.87 8.11
CA THR A 71 -4.56 17.96 8.67
C THR A 71 -4.04 19.40 8.69
N VAL A 72 -4.24 20.13 7.59
CA VAL A 72 -3.80 21.52 7.46
C VAL A 72 -4.55 22.41 8.45
N ALA A 73 -5.88 22.23 8.56
CA ALA A 73 -6.69 22.96 9.52
C ALA A 73 -6.29 22.69 10.98
N GLU A 74 -5.94 21.43 11.33
CA GLU A 74 -5.47 21.06 12.69
C GLU A 74 -4.11 21.68 13.05
N HIS A 75 -3.33 22.06 12.03
CA HIS A 75 -2.07 22.80 12.21
C HIS A 75 -2.25 24.33 12.22
N ASP A 76 -3.50 24.81 12.24
CA ASP A 76 -3.85 26.24 12.11
C ASP A 76 -3.29 26.88 10.82
N GLU A 77 -3.26 26.10 9.74
CA GLU A 77 -2.76 26.49 8.42
C GLU A 77 -3.88 26.45 7.38
N THR A 78 -3.60 27.02 6.20
CA THR A 78 -4.52 27.02 5.07
C THR A 78 -3.80 26.68 3.76
N LEU A 79 -4.53 26.04 2.84
CA LEU A 79 -4.12 25.84 1.46
C LEU A 79 -5.28 26.25 0.54
N ASP A 80 -4.96 26.93 -0.54
CA ASP A 80 -5.92 27.16 -1.60
C ASP A 80 -6.16 25.89 -2.44
N ASP A 81 -7.17 25.92 -3.30
CA ASP A 81 -7.53 24.75 -4.10
C ASP A 81 -6.45 24.38 -5.12
N ASP A 82 -5.65 25.33 -5.62
CA ASP A 82 -4.57 25.08 -6.57
C ASP A 82 -3.39 24.37 -5.89
N ALA A 83 -3.03 24.78 -4.68
CA ALA A 83 -2.03 24.11 -3.87
C ALA A 83 -2.46 22.68 -3.51
N ILE A 84 -3.74 22.50 -3.12
CA ILE A 84 -4.31 21.16 -2.87
C ILE A 84 -4.23 20.31 -4.13
N ALA A 85 -4.61 20.83 -5.30
CA ALA A 85 -4.55 20.08 -6.56
C ALA A 85 -3.11 19.69 -6.93
N THR A 86 -2.15 20.58 -6.67
CA THR A 86 -0.71 20.31 -6.88
C THR A 86 -0.20 19.19 -5.98
N LEU A 87 -0.52 19.25 -4.68
CA LEU A 87 -0.15 18.19 -3.73
C LEU A 87 -0.81 16.84 -4.05
N MET A 88 -2.06 16.85 -4.52
CA MET A 88 -2.73 15.63 -4.97
C MET A 88 -2.05 15.01 -6.21
N LYS A 89 -1.55 15.81 -7.15
CA LYS A 89 -0.75 15.32 -8.28
C LYS A 89 0.61 14.77 -7.83
N ALA A 90 1.25 15.44 -6.85
CA ALA A 90 2.51 14.97 -6.28
C ALA A 90 2.34 13.62 -5.58
N TYR A 91 1.14 13.33 -5.04
CA TYR A 91 0.84 12.04 -4.43
C TYR A 91 0.86 10.87 -5.43
N ASP A 92 0.68 11.10 -6.73
CA ASP A 92 0.86 10.11 -7.79
C ASP A 92 2.37 9.84 -8.11
N ASN A 93 3.27 10.67 -7.60
CA ASN A 93 4.72 10.63 -7.85
C ASN A 93 5.54 10.49 -6.56
N LEU A 94 5.04 9.75 -5.58
CA LEU A 94 5.78 9.46 -4.36
C LEU A 94 7.04 8.65 -4.69
N SER A 95 8.13 8.92 -3.95
CA SER A 95 9.37 8.16 -4.10
C SER A 95 9.22 6.72 -3.61
N THR A 96 9.93 5.80 -4.24
CA THR A 96 10.03 4.42 -3.76
C THR A 96 10.97 4.32 -2.56
N PHE A 97 10.78 3.26 -1.76
CA PHE A 97 11.82 2.86 -0.82
C PHE A 97 13.04 2.30 -1.55
N PRO A 98 14.26 2.40 -0.96
CA PRO A 98 15.51 1.98 -1.63
C PRO A 98 15.57 0.51 -2.05
N ASP A 99 14.85 -0.36 -1.30
CA ASP A 99 14.81 -1.81 -1.52
C ASP A 99 13.86 -2.24 -2.65
N VAL A 100 13.06 -1.33 -3.21
CA VAL A 100 12.07 -1.65 -4.24
C VAL A 100 12.73 -2.02 -5.56
N LYS A 101 13.62 -1.17 -6.07
CA LYS A 101 14.28 -1.39 -7.35
C LYS A 101 15.05 -2.72 -7.40
N PRO A 102 15.94 -3.06 -6.44
CA PRO A 102 16.63 -4.35 -6.46
C PRO A 102 15.66 -5.53 -6.38
N THR A 103 14.59 -5.45 -5.55
CA THR A 103 13.59 -6.51 -5.46
C THR A 103 12.85 -6.73 -6.78
N LEU A 104 12.39 -5.66 -7.44
CA LEU A 104 11.69 -5.79 -8.73
C LEU A 104 12.60 -6.34 -9.82
N THR A 105 13.90 -6.00 -9.79
CA THR A 105 14.90 -6.57 -10.72
C THR A 105 15.05 -8.07 -10.52
N GLN A 106 15.07 -8.56 -9.28
CA GLN A 106 15.13 -9.99 -8.97
C GLN A 106 13.84 -10.72 -9.39
N LEU A 107 12.68 -10.11 -9.14
CA LEU A 107 11.37 -10.65 -9.53
C LEU A 107 11.22 -10.84 -11.04
N ALA A 108 11.72 -9.89 -11.83
CA ALA A 108 11.69 -9.97 -13.29
C ALA A 108 12.36 -11.25 -13.86
N SER A 109 13.27 -11.85 -13.10
CA SER A 109 14.00 -13.07 -13.47
C SER A 109 13.40 -14.35 -12.89
N ASN A 110 12.26 -14.27 -12.18
CA ASN A 110 11.68 -15.44 -11.50
C ASN A 110 10.30 -15.81 -12.06
N PRO A 111 10.21 -16.72 -13.05
CA PRO A 111 8.94 -17.04 -13.71
C PRO A 111 7.96 -17.88 -12.85
N ARG A 112 8.37 -18.34 -11.67
CA ARG A 112 7.50 -19.09 -10.75
C ARG A 112 6.64 -18.20 -9.88
N ILE A 113 6.92 -16.89 -9.87
CA ILE A 113 6.24 -15.90 -9.06
C ILE A 113 5.43 -14.99 -9.97
N THR A 114 4.20 -14.70 -9.57
CA THR A 114 3.31 -13.75 -10.23
C THR A 114 3.17 -12.52 -9.35
N PRO A 115 3.97 -11.45 -9.59
CA PRO A 115 3.84 -10.22 -8.82
C PRO A 115 2.62 -9.42 -9.27
N VAL A 116 1.85 -8.90 -8.31
CA VAL A 116 0.75 -7.97 -8.58
C VAL A 116 0.82 -6.79 -7.60
N VAL A 117 0.29 -5.64 -8.01
CA VAL A 117 0.05 -4.52 -7.08
C VAL A 117 -1.36 -4.63 -6.53
N PHE A 118 -1.52 -4.47 -5.21
CA PHE A 118 -2.83 -4.52 -4.54
C PHE A 118 -3.01 -3.34 -3.58
N SER A 119 -3.91 -2.40 -3.91
CA SER A 119 -3.95 -1.09 -3.25
C SER A 119 -5.36 -0.58 -2.93
N ASN A 120 -5.46 0.22 -1.84
CA ASN A 120 -6.62 1.03 -1.51
C ASN A 120 -6.84 2.21 -2.48
N GLY A 121 -5.83 2.60 -3.25
CA GLY A 121 -5.91 3.69 -4.22
C GLY A 121 -6.97 3.46 -5.28
N THR A 122 -7.48 4.55 -5.88
CA THR A 122 -8.31 4.42 -7.08
C THR A 122 -7.51 3.80 -8.22
N GLN A 123 -8.19 3.18 -9.19
CA GLN A 123 -7.51 2.57 -10.35
C GLN A 123 -6.57 3.57 -11.03
N ASN A 124 -7.01 4.81 -11.21
CA ASN A 124 -6.18 5.85 -11.84
C ASN A 124 -4.95 6.20 -10.98
N MET A 125 -5.11 6.41 -9.66
CA MET A 125 -3.98 6.72 -8.78
C MET A 125 -2.93 5.62 -8.82
N VAL A 126 -3.36 4.35 -8.69
CA VAL A 126 -2.43 3.20 -8.68
C VAL A 126 -1.76 3.04 -10.04
N SER A 127 -2.53 3.15 -11.14
CA SER A 127 -1.98 3.07 -12.50
C SER A 127 -1.00 4.21 -12.79
N ASN A 128 -1.29 5.44 -12.35
CA ASN A 128 -0.37 6.57 -12.50
C ASN A 128 0.93 6.31 -11.71
N SER A 129 0.82 5.91 -10.44
CA SER A 129 1.98 5.63 -9.60
C SER A 129 2.86 4.52 -10.18
N VAL A 130 2.28 3.46 -10.76
CA VAL A 130 3.05 2.33 -11.32
C VAL A 130 3.61 2.66 -12.70
N ASN A 131 2.81 3.26 -13.58
CA ASN A 131 3.15 3.38 -14.99
C ASN A 131 3.76 4.73 -15.39
N LEU A 132 3.60 5.78 -14.58
CA LEU A 132 4.02 7.14 -14.92
C LEU A 132 5.05 7.71 -13.94
N SER A 133 5.17 7.18 -12.70
CA SER A 133 6.16 7.70 -11.77
C SER A 133 7.59 7.37 -12.24
N PRO A 134 8.56 8.26 -12.01
CA PRO A 134 9.95 8.04 -12.43
C PRO A 134 10.57 6.76 -11.86
N ASP A 135 10.19 6.40 -10.63
CA ASP A 135 10.82 5.30 -9.90
C ASP A 135 10.22 3.93 -10.23
N LEU A 136 8.88 3.83 -10.43
CA LEU A 136 8.23 2.54 -10.69
C LEU A 136 8.03 2.23 -12.18
N SER A 137 7.83 3.24 -13.04
CA SER A 137 7.52 3.00 -14.45
C SER A 137 8.56 2.18 -15.19
N PRO A 138 9.88 2.27 -14.90
CA PRO A 138 10.88 1.39 -15.53
C PRO A 138 10.70 -0.10 -15.18
N HIS A 139 9.96 -0.39 -14.11
CA HIS A 139 9.71 -1.74 -13.61
C HIS A 139 8.23 -2.17 -13.72
N ALA A 140 7.37 -1.35 -14.33
CA ALA A 140 5.93 -1.62 -14.41
C ALA A 140 5.61 -2.99 -15.04
N SER A 141 6.38 -3.42 -16.02
CA SER A 141 6.22 -4.72 -16.70
C SER A 141 6.50 -5.94 -15.82
N VAL A 142 7.07 -5.76 -14.63
CA VAL A 142 7.26 -6.83 -13.65
C VAL A 142 5.92 -7.27 -13.06
N PHE A 143 4.98 -6.31 -12.89
CA PHE A 143 3.66 -6.61 -12.34
C PHE A 143 2.74 -7.17 -13.42
N SER A 144 2.18 -8.34 -13.17
CA SER A 144 1.21 -8.98 -14.07
C SER A 144 -0.16 -8.32 -14.01
N ASP A 145 -0.51 -7.65 -12.91
CA ASP A 145 -1.76 -6.90 -12.75
C ASP A 145 -1.63 -5.77 -11.71
N ILE A 146 -2.52 -4.78 -11.83
CA ILE A 146 -2.70 -3.67 -10.89
C ILE A 146 -4.13 -3.73 -10.35
N ILE A 147 -4.27 -4.22 -9.12
CA ILE A 147 -5.55 -4.51 -8.48
C ILE A 147 -5.90 -3.41 -7.48
N SER A 148 -6.88 -2.59 -7.84
CA SER A 148 -7.49 -1.59 -6.95
C SER A 148 -8.73 -2.17 -6.29
N ILE A 149 -8.96 -1.81 -5.02
CA ILE A 149 -10.20 -2.19 -4.30
C ILE A 149 -11.39 -1.30 -4.67
N GLN A 150 -11.25 -0.37 -5.60
CA GLN A 150 -12.27 0.62 -5.93
C GLN A 150 -13.64 0.00 -6.26
N SER A 151 -13.67 -1.14 -6.95
CA SER A 151 -14.89 -1.87 -7.30
C SER A 151 -15.55 -2.55 -6.09
N VAL A 152 -14.78 -2.90 -5.06
CA VAL A 152 -15.28 -3.51 -3.82
C VAL A 152 -16.05 -2.52 -2.95
N ARG A 153 -15.72 -1.21 -3.06
CA ARG A 153 -16.31 -0.13 -2.26
C ARG A 153 -16.15 -0.30 -0.74
N GLN A 154 -15.11 -1.02 -0.35
CA GLN A 154 -14.64 -1.16 1.03
C GLN A 154 -13.12 -1.06 1.00
N PHE A 155 -12.52 -0.63 2.10
CA PHE A 155 -11.07 -0.47 2.21
C PHE A 155 -10.45 -1.59 3.03
N LYS A 156 -9.19 -1.91 2.74
CA LYS A 156 -8.38 -2.75 3.63
C LYS A 156 -8.45 -2.19 5.07
N PRO A 157 -8.62 -3.02 6.09
CA PRO A 157 -8.51 -4.49 6.10
C PRO A 157 -9.84 -5.23 5.96
N ALA A 158 -10.87 -4.70 5.31
CA ALA A 158 -12.13 -5.42 5.13
C ALA A 158 -11.92 -6.74 4.35
N PRO A 159 -12.47 -7.89 4.82
CA PRO A 159 -12.28 -9.21 4.19
C PRO A 159 -12.60 -9.25 2.70
N ALA A 160 -13.64 -8.52 2.27
CA ALA A 160 -14.06 -8.47 0.86
C ALA A 160 -12.94 -7.99 -0.07
N THR A 161 -12.00 -7.15 0.40
CA THR A 161 -10.88 -6.67 -0.41
C THR A 161 -9.91 -7.80 -0.74
N TYR A 162 -9.63 -8.69 0.21
CA TYR A 162 -8.72 -9.83 0.02
C TYR A 162 -9.36 -10.96 -0.80
N PHE A 163 -10.66 -11.18 -0.65
CA PHE A 163 -11.41 -12.10 -1.54
C PHE A 163 -11.44 -11.58 -2.97
N HIS A 164 -11.58 -10.27 -3.16
CA HIS A 164 -11.45 -9.64 -4.48
C HIS A 164 -10.05 -9.85 -5.08
N LEU A 165 -8.98 -9.68 -4.28
CA LEU A 165 -7.63 -10.03 -4.73
C LEU A 165 -7.57 -11.48 -5.20
N ALA A 166 -8.04 -12.43 -4.37
CA ALA A 166 -8.02 -13.85 -4.70
C ALA A 166 -8.79 -14.19 -5.99
N GLU A 167 -9.94 -13.56 -6.21
CA GLU A 167 -10.72 -13.67 -7.44
C GLU A 167 -9.93 -13.16 -8.65
N LYS A 168 -9.35 -11.97 -8.56
CA LYS A 168 -8.58 -11.34 -9.65
C LYS A 168 -7.37 -12.16 -10.07
N VAL A 169 -6.69 -12.81 -9.14
CA VAL A 169 -5.53 -13.65 -9.44
C VAL A 169 -5.89 -15.13 -9.67
N GLY A 170 -7.18 -15.48 -9.69
CA GLY A 170 -7.65 -16.85 -9.95
C GLY A 170 -7.34 -17.84 -8.84
N LYS A 171 -7.23 -17.38 -7.58
CA LYS A 171 -6.83 -18.18 -6.42
C LYS A 171 -7.91 -18.25 -5.32
N SER A 172 -9.19 -18.10 -5.66
CA SER A 172 -10.29 -18.10 -4.67
C SER A 172 -10.41 -19.41 -3.88
N SER A 173 -9.91 -20.53 -4.41
CA SER A 173 -9.89 -21.84 -3.75
C SER A 173 -8.51 -22.24 -3.18
N ALA A 174 -7.52 -21.36 -3.28
CA ALA A 174 -6.13 -21.62 -2.86
C ALA A 174 -5.52 -20.32 -2.26
N LEU A 175 -6.16 -19.84 -1.20
CA LEU A 175 -5.78 -18.56 -0.56
C LEU A 175 -4.35 -18.59 0.00
N GLU A 176 -3.88 -19.77 0.41
CA GLU A 176 -2.52 -20.02 0.90
C GLU A 176 -1.42 -19.84 -0.17
N GLU A 177 -1.78 -19.83 -1.45
CA GLU A 177 -0.85 -19.54 -2.55
C GLU A 177 -0.68 -18.02 -2.80
N ILE A 178 -1.44 -17.19 -2.10
CA ILE A 178 -1.32 -15.73 -2.16
C ILE A 178 -0.52 -15.25 -0.95
N TRP A 179 0.53 -14.51 -1.23
CA TRP A 179 1.37 -13.85 -0.24
C TRP A 179 1.20 -12.35 -0.35
N LEU A 180 0.55 -11.74 0.65
CA LEU A 180 0.53 -10.29 0.77
C LEU A 180 1.89 -9.80 1.29
N VAL A 181 2.45 -8.79 0.64
CA VAL A 181 3.68 -8.11 1.08
C VAL A 181 3.30 -6.68 1.45
N SER A 182 3.43 -6.31 2.72
CA SER A 182 3.04 -4.98 3.19
C SER A 182 3.90 -4.48 4.35
N GLY A 183 4.20 -3.17 4.32
CA GLY A 183 4.76 -2.44 5.45
C GLY A 183 3.70 -1.98 6.46
N ASN A 184 2.41 -2.16 6.14
CA ASN A 184 1.29 -1.71 6.97
C ASN A 184 0.75 -2.86 7.83
N PRO A 185 0.83 -2.81 9.18
CA PRO A 185 0.35 -3.88 10.06
C PRO A 185 -1.12 -4.24 9.86
N PHE A 186 -2.01 -3.25 9.67
CA PHE A 186 -3.43 -3.51 9.46
C PHE A 186 -3.70 -4.37 8.22
N ASP A 187 -2.91 -4.22 7.17
CA ASP A 187 -3.03 -4.98 5.92
C ASP A 187 -2.61 -6.44 6.12
N ILE A 188 -1.52 -6.66 6.86
CA ILE A 188 -1.09 -7.99 7.30
C ILE A 188 -2.19 -8.69 8.09
N MET A 189 -2.78 -7.99 9.07
CA MET A 189 -3.87 -8.54 9.89
C MET A 189 -5.09 -8.89 9.05
N GLY A 190 -5.46 -8.01 8.10
CA GLY A 190 -6.56 -8.27 7.18
C GLY A 190 -6.34 -9.52 6.32
N ALA A 191 -5.18 -9.64 5.69
CA ALA A 191 -4.81 -10.79 4.87
C ALA A 191 -4.81 -12.10 5.69
N ARG A 192 -4.19 -12.09 6.86
CA ARG A 192 -4.14 -13.26 7.77
C ARG A 192 -5.52 -13.67 8.28
N SER A 193 -6.43 -12.71 8.46
CA SER A 193 -7.79 -12.99 8.94
C SER A 193 -8.63 -13.81 7.98
N VAL A 194 -8.31 -13.77 6.69
CA VAL A 194 -9.02 -14.53 5.63
C VAL A 194 -8.24 -15.75 5.13
N GLY A 195 -7.05 -16.02 5.67
CA GLY A 195 -6.27 -17.21 5.33
C GLY A 195 -5.15 -17.01 4.29
N LEU A 196 -4.90 -15.78 3.84
CA LEU A 196 -3.73 -15.49 3.00
C LEU A 196 -2.44 -15.63 3.81
N ASN A 197 -1.34 -15.95 3.14
CA ASN A 197 -0.02 -15.71 3.70
C ASN A 197 0.30 -14.21 3.66
N ALA A 198 1.11 -13.74 4.61
CA ALA A 198 1.47 -12.33 4.69
C ALA A 198 2.89 -12.14 5.21
N ILE A 199 3.67 -11.33 4.49
CA ILE A 199 5.02 -10.91 4.84
C ILE A 199 4.97 -9.45 5.29
N TRP A 200 5.33 -9.21 6.55
CA TRP A 200 5.45 -7.86 7.07
C TRP A 200 6.86 -7.31 6.85
N VAL A 201 6.93 -6.14 6.20
CA VAL A 201 8.19 -5.45 5.91
C VAL A 201 8.50 -4.47 7.04
N ASP A 202 9.30 -4.89 8.01
CA ASP A 202 9.72 -4.12 9.18
C ASP A 202 11.05 -3.39 8.92
N ARG A 203 11.05 -2.38 8.06
CA ARG A 203 12.27 -1.62 7.73
C ARG A 203 12.90 -0.94 8.95
N ALA A 204 12.09 -0.63 9.97
CA ALA A 204 12.56 0.00 11.19
C ALA A 204 13.19 -0.99 12.20
N GLY A 205 13.02 -2.30 11.98
CA GLY A 205 13.56 -3.34 12.85
C GLY A 205 12.98 -3.35 14.26
N LYS A 206 11.73 -2.86 14.43
CA LYS A 206 11.08 -2.74 15.74
C LYS A 206 10.41 -4.03 16.21
N GLY A 207 10.25 -5.02 15.34
CA GLY A 207 9.49 -6.23 15.61
C GLY A 207 7.97 -6.01 15.54
N TRP A 208 7.24 -7.11 15.46
CA TRP A 208 5.78 -7.08 15.39
C TRP A 208 5.16 -6.65 16.72
N MET A 209 4.50 -5.51 16.73
CA MET A 209 3.87 -4.92 17.93
C MET A 209 2.35 -4.82 17.84
N ASP A 210 1.72 -5.10 16.67
CA ASP A 210 0.27 -5.04 16.54
C ASP A 210 -0.40 -6.06 17.46
N ALA A 211 -1.29 -5.57 18.32
CA ALA A 211 -1.99 -6.34 19.33
C ALA A 211 -3.52 -6.30 19.15
N ALA A 212 -4.02 -5.78 18.02
CA ALA A 212 -5.45 -5.70 17.75
C ALA A 212 -6.13 -7.08 17.80
N VAL A 213 -5.44 -8.11 17.26
CA VAL A 213 -5.85 -9.52 17.37
C VAL A 213 -4.62 -10.35 17.72
N PRO A 214 -4.30 -10.58 19.01
CA PRO A 214 -3.02 -11.17 19.45
C PRO A 214 -2.68 -12.53 18.85
N ARG A 215 -3.69 -13.32 18.45
CA ARG A 215 -3.50 -14.65 17.83
C ARG A 215 -3.11 -14.58 16.36
N LEU A 216 -3.36 -13.47 15.68
CA LEU A 216 -2.95 -13.28 14.29
C LEU A 216 -1.55 -12.68 14.24
N ARG A 217 -0.71 -13.28 13.44
CA ARG A 217 0.68 -12.85 13.23
C ARG A 217 0.99 -12.88 11.73
N PRO A 218 1.96 -12.08 11.26
CA PRO A 218 2.48 -12.26 9.91
C PRO A 218 3.01 -13.70 9.73
N THR A 219 2.95 -14.23 8.53
CA THR A 219 3.57 -15.52 8.17
C THR A 219 5.09 -15.40 8.27
N ALA A 220 5.63 -14.27 7.83
CA ALA A 220 7.05 -13.94 7.96
C ALA A 220 7.23 -12.43 8.22
N VAL A 221 8.39 -12.09 8.79
CA VAL A 221 8.83 -10.71 9.01
C VAL A 221 10.18 -10.54 8.33
N VAL A 222 10.30 -9.51 7.49
CA VAL A 222 11.53 -9.16 6.79
C VAL A 222 11.90 -7.70 7.07
N LYS A 223 13.17 -7.35 6.99
CA LYS A 223 13.63 -5.97 7.17
C LYS A 223 13.73 -5.20 5.86
N SER A 224 13.74 -5.93 4.75
CA SER A 224 13.86 -5.40 3.39
C SER A 224 12.98 -6.21 2.45
N LEU A 225 12.46 -5.58 1.39
CA LEU A 225 11.78 -6.28 0.31
C LEU A 225 12.70 -7.29 -0.41
N GLU A 226 14.01 -7.09 -0.37
CA GLU A 226 14.98 -8.00 -0.97
C GLU A 226 14.97 -9.41 -0.35
N GLU A 227 14.52 -9.52 0.91
CA GLU A 227 14.39 -10.79 1.62
C GLU A 227 13.12 -11.58 1.26
N VAL A 228 12.14 -10.95 0.58
CA VAL A 228 10.83 -11.55 0.30
C VAL A 228 10.95 -12.82 -0.54
N LEU A 229 11.86 -12.83 -1.53
CA LEU A 229 12.07 -13.99 -2.38
C LEU A 229 12.62 -15.19 -1.63
N ASP A 230 13.44 -14.98 -0.62
CA ASP A 230 13.99 -16.08 0.20
C ASP A 230 12.89 -16.72 1.06
N VAL A 231 11.95 -15.91 1.57
CA VAL A 231 10.79 -16.43 2.32
C VAL A 231 9.92 -17.36 1.48
N VAL A 232 9.66 -17.03 0.20
CA VAL A 232 8.72 -17.79 -0.64
C VAL A 232 9.37 -18.92 -1.44
N LYS A 233 10.69 -19.03 -1.47
CA LYS A 233 11.40 -20.11 -2.18
C LYS A 233 11.16 -21.49 -1.56
N ASP A 234 10.90 -21.53 -0.27
CA ASP A 234 10.77 -22.78 0.51
C ASP A 234 9.31 -23.26 0.58
N HIS A 235 8.40 -22.58 -0.12
CA HIS A 235 6.97 -22.89 -0.20
C HIS A 235 6.52 -23.15 -1.63
#